data_17d117595df85515c9aca1bac6ee9f58
#
_entry.id   17d117595df85515c9aca1bac6ee9f58
#
_cell.length_a   1.000
_cell.length_b   1.000
_cell.length_c   1.000
_cell.angle_alpha   90.00
_cell.angle_beta   90.00
_cell.angle_gamma   90.00
#
_symmetry.space_group_name_H-M   'P 1'
#
loop_
_entity.id
_entity.type
_entity.pdbx_description
1 polymer ?
#
loop_
_entity_poly.entity_id
_entity_poly.type
_entity_poly.pdbx_seq_one_letter_code
_entity_poly.pdbx_strand_id
1 'polypeptide(L)'
;PKFIVCDEPVSALDVCIQAQIINLLRELQEKRNLTYLFISHDLSVVEHISDTVGVMYLGGLVETGKTEDIFANPLHPYTKALFSAIPMPDPDAKRDRILLEGDIPSPANPPAGCKFHTRCKECMEICKHEDPKPRDMGDGHKVKCHLYDEV
;
A
#
# COMPACT_ATOMS: atom_id res chain seq x y z
N PRO A 1 25.78 -0.61 -8.93
CA PRO A 1 24.97 0.24 -8.03
C PRO A 1 24.71 -0.49 -6.72
N LYS A 2 24.48 0.27 -5.63
CA LYS A 2 24.01 -0.29 -4.34
C LYS A 2 22.49 -0.16 -4.19
N PHE A 3 21.89 0.75 -4.94
CA PHE A 3 20.47 1.06 -4.91
C PHE A 3 19.91 1.09 -6.34
N ILE A 4 18.75 0.47 -6.54
CA ILE A 4 18.06 0.39 -7.82
C ILE A 4 16.59 0.75 -7.63
N VAL A 5 16.04 1.59 -8.51
CA VAL A 5 14.61 1.88 -8.60
C VAL A 5 14.00 0.98 -9.66
N CYS A 6 13.04 0.17 -9.27
CA CYS A 6 12.26 -0.70 -10.15
C CYS A 6 10.84 -0.13 -10.25
N ASP A 7 10.55 0.59 -11.34
CA ASP A 7 9.24 1.19 -11.57
C ASP A 7 8.41 0.26 -12.46
N GLU A 8 7.42 -0.39 -11.86
CA GLU A 8 6.54 -1.39 -12.49
C GLU A 8 7.27 -2.45 -13.35
N PRO A 9 8.35 -3.08 -12.85
CA PRO A 9 9.25 -3.86 -13.70
C PRO A 9 8.63 -5.13 -14.28
N VAL A 10 7.48 -5.56 -13.78
CA VAL A 10 6.80 -6.81 -14.19
C VAL A 10 5.35 -6.61 -14.65
N SER A 11 4.87 -5.38 -14.74
CA SER A 11 3.45 -5.07 -15.02
C SER A 11 2.92 -5.55 -16.37
N ALA A 12 3.80 -5.69 -17.38
CA ALA A 12 3.45 -6.13 -18.72
C ALA A 12 3.71 -7.63 -18.99
N LEU A 13 4.06 -8.40 -17.95
CA LEU A 13 4.44 -9.80 -18.08
C LEU A 13 3.31 -10.72 -17.59
N ASP A 14 3.25 -11.94 -18.12
CA ASP A 14 2.40 -12.99 -17.59
C ASP A 14 2.90 -13.48 -16.21
N VAL A 15 2.03 -14.11 -15.43
CA VAL A 15 2.29 -14.51 -14.05
C VAL A 15 3.52 -15.43 -13.91
N CYS A 16 3.74 -16.31 -14.90
CA CYS A 16 4.88 -17.25 -14.84
C CYS A 16 6.21 -16.50 -15.03
N ILE A 17 6.24 -15.56 -15.96
CA ILE A 17 7.43 -14.73 -16.21
C ILE A 17 7.65 -13.73 -15.08
N GLN A 18 6.57 -13.14 -14.53
CA GLN A 18 6.66 -12.31 -13.32
C GLN A 18 7.39 -13.04 -12.19
N ALA A 19 6.97 -14.27 -11.87
CA ALA A 19 7.59 -15.07 -10.81
C ALA A 19 9.09 -15.32 -11.06
N GLN A 20 9.49 -15.58 -12.31
CA GLN A 20 10.89 -15.78 -12.68
C GLN A 20 11.72 -14.51 -12.48
N ILE A 21 11.20 -13.35 -12.90
CA ILE A 21 11.89 -12.07 -12.74
C ILE A 21 12.02 -11.69 -11.26
N ILE A 22 10.97 -11.89 -10.46
CA ILE A 22 11.02 -11.62 -9.02
C ILE A 22 12.06 -12.50 -8.32
N ASN A 23 12.12 -13.79 -8.65
CA ASN A 23 13.15 -14.69 -8.12
C ASN A 23 14.56 -14.25 -8.53
N LEU A 24 14.75 -13.83 -9.79
CA LEU A 24 16.03 -13.30 -10.27
C LEU A 24 16.43 -12.02 -9.52
N LEU A 25 15.50 -11.10 -9.29
CA LEU A 25 15.76 -9.86 -8.54
C LEU A 25 16.17 -10.17 -7.09
N ARG A 26 15.52 -11.14 -6.42
CA ARG A 26 15.90 -11.59 -5.08
C ARG A 26 17.30 -12.21 -5.06
N GLU A 27 17.60 -13.09 -6.01
CA GLU A 27 18.92 -13.69 -6.14
C GLU A 27 20.02 -12.64 -6.35
N LEU A 28 19.75 -11.62 -7.17
CA LEU A 28 20.68 -10.51 -7.39
C LEU A 28 20.83 -9.63 -6.14
N GLN A 29 19.74 -9.39 -5.40
CA GLN A 29 19.76 -8.67 -4.15
C GLN A 29 20.70 -9.34 -3.14
N GLU A 30 20.56 -10.63 -2.94
CA GLU A 30 21.41 -11.42 -2.04
C GLU A 30 22.87 -11.46 -2.51
N LYS A 31 23.12 -11.81 -3.78
CA LYS A 31 24.48 -11.95 -4.32
C LYS A 31 25.27 -10.66 -4.40
N ARG A 32 24.59 -9.54 -4.63
CA ARG A 32 25.20 -8.23 -4.86
C ARG A 32 24.97 -7.24 -3.71
N ASN A 33 24.24 -7.66 -2.66
CA ASN A 33 23.83 -6.79 -1.54
C ASN A 33 23.18 -5.48 -2.03
N LEU A 34 22.15 -5.64 -2.88
CA LEU A 34 21.44 -4.53 -3.49
C LEU A 34 20.25 -4.11 -2.61
N THR A 35 19.94 -2.82 -2.64
CA THR A 35 18.70 -2.28 -2.08
C THR A 35 17.79 -1.88 -3.25
N TYR A 36 16.52 -2.30 -3.21
CA TYR A 36 15.52 -1.93 -4.19
C TYR A 36 14.50 -0.93 -3.64
N LEU A 37 14.16 0.06 -4.44
CA LEU A 37 12.87 0.74 -4.35
C LEU A 37 11.97 0.14 -5.43
N PHE A 38 11.04 -0.69 -5.00
CA PHE A 38 10.14 -1.42 -5.91
C PHE A 38 8.77 -0.74 -5.94
N ILE A 39 8.32 -0.28 -7.11
CA ILE A 39 7.02 0.35 -7.31
C ILE A 39 6.16 -0.62 -8.10
N SER A 40 4.97 -0.95 -7.59
CA SER A 40 4.03 -1.86 -8.23
C SER A 40 2.60 -1.59 -7.77
N HIS A 41 1.64 -1.94 -8.62
CA HIS A 41 0.23 -2.01 -8.26
C HIS A 41 -0.23 -3.45 -7.93
N ASP A 42 0.61 -4.44 -8.15
CA ASP A 42 0.35 -5.84 -7.81
C ASP A 42 0.79 -6.13 -6.37
N LEU A 43 -0.20 -6.21 -5.48
CA LEU A 43 0.03 -6.42 -4.05
C LEU A 43 0.66 -7.77 -3.74
N SER A 44 0.37 -8.82 -4.52
CA SER A 44 0.96 -10.14 -4.32
C SER A 44 2.46 -10.13 -4.61
N VAL A 45 2.88 -9.38 -5.64
CA VAL A 45 4.29 -9.17 -5.94
C VAL A 45 4.97 -8.38 -4.84
N VAL A 46 4.34 -7.29 -4.36
CA VAL A 46 4.87 -6.46 -3.27
C VAL A 46 5.05 -7.28 -2.00
N GLU A 47 4.05 -8.07 -1.60
CA GLU A 47 4.11 -8.94 -0.43
C GLU A 47 5.31 -9.91 -0.50
N HIS A 48 5.59 -10.41 -1.69
CA HIS A 48 6.63 -11.43 -1.88
C HIS A 48 8.05 -10.86 -1.90
N ILE A 49 8.28 -9.64 -2.44
CA ILE A 49 9.63 -9.10 -2.67
C ILE A 49 10.07 -8.09 -1.61
N SER A 50 9.14 -7.46 -0.89
CA SER A 50 9.44 -6.29 -0.07
C SER A 50 9.60 -6.64 1.41
N ASP A 51 10.57 -6.04 2.09
CA ASP A 51 10.72 -6.11 3.55
C ASP A 51 9.85 -5.04 4.23
N THR A 52 9.72 -3.88 3.57
CA THR A 52 8.93 -2.73 4.05
C THR A 52 8.06 -2.21 2.93
N VAL A 53 6.82 -1.85 3.26
CA VAL A 53 5.83 -1.35 2.31
C VAL A 53 5.42 0.07 2.68
N GLY A 54 5.25 0.92 1.66
CA GLY A 54 4.60 2.22 1.77
C GLY A 54 3.38 2.27 0.85
N VAL A 55 2.21 2.47 1.41
CA VAL A 55 0.97 2.65 0.65
C VAL A 55 0.78 4.12 0.33
N MET A 56 0.56 4.43 -0.95
CA MET A 56 0.39 5.80 -1.44
C MET A 56 -1.03 6.05 -1.95
N TYR A 57 -1.55 7.23 -1.67
CA TYR A 57 -2.78 7.74 -2.24
C TYR A 57 -2.62 9.20 -2.65
N LEU A 58 -2.95 9.54 -3.91
CA LEU A 58 -2.80 10.89 -4.50
C LEU A 58 -1.44 11.55 -4.16
N GLY A 59 -0.35 10.81 -4.38
CA GLY A 59 1.02 11.30 -4.17
C GLY A 59 1.45 11.45 -2.71
N GLY A 60 0.65 10.99 -1.74
CA GLY A 60 1.00 10.99 -0.32
C GLY A 60 1.08 9.59 0.27
N LEU A 61 2.04 9.35 1.15
CA LEU A 61 2.09 8.12 1.94
C LEU A 61 0.98 8.16 2.99
N VAL A 62 0.14 7.12 3.01
CA VAL A 62 -0.97 6.99 3.98
C VAL A 62 -0.66 5.94 5.04
N GLU A 63 0.17 4.96 4.72
CA GLU A 63 0.59 3.92 5.65
C GLU A 63 1.97 3.38 5.28
N THR A 64 2.81 3.07 6.26
CA THR A 64 4.14 2.48 6.06
C THR A 64 4.47 1.54 7.20
N GLY A 65 5.14 0.43 6.91
CA GLY A 65 5.57 -0.53 7.93
C GLY A 65 6.22 -1.75 7.31
N LYS A 66 6.57 -2.72 8.15
CA LYS A 66 7.02 -4.01 7.66
C LYS A 66 5.93 -4.68 6.85
N THR A 67 6.31 -5.41 5.82
CA THR A 67 5.37 -6.08 4.92
C THR A 67 4.42 -6.98 5.69
N GLU A 68 4.96 -7.84 6.57
CA GLU A 68 4.16 -8.76 7.39
C GLU A 68 3.12 -8.03 8.26
N ASP A 69 3.47 -6.89 8.87
CA ASP A 69 2.58 -6.13 9.76
C ASP A 69 1.44 -5.47 8.97
N ILE A 70 1.77 -4.83 7.83
CA ILE A 70 0.77 -4.16 6.98
C ILE A 70 -0.21 -5.15 6.36
N PHE A 71 0.28 -6.33 5.90
CA PHE A 71 -0.59 -7.35 5.31
C PHE A 71 -1.44 -8.08 6.36
N ALA A 72 -0.90 -8.30 7.57
CA ALA A 72 -1.65 -8.92 8.66
C ALA A 72 -2.69 -7.97 9.28
N ASN A 73 -2.36 -6.70 9.46
CA ASN A 73 -3.21 -5.71 10.14
C ASN A 73 -3.13 -4.32 9.48
N PRO A 74 -3.73 -4.13 8.28
CA PRO A 74 -3.80 -2.83 7.65
C PRO A 74 -4.61 -1.85 8.51
N LEU A 75 -4.11 -0.63 8.69
CA LEU A 75 -4.72 0.37 9.57
C LEU A 75 -5.52 1.42 8.78
N HIS A 76 -4.93 1.97 7.72
CA HIS A 76 -5.60 3.02 6.94
C HIS A 76 -6.80 2.46 6.16
N PRO A 77 -7.96 3.13 6.15
CA PRO A 77 -9.16 2.66 5.43
C PRO A 77 -8.91 2.38 3.93
N TYR A 78 -8.05 3.14 3.28
CA TYR A 78 -7.63 2.88 1.90
C TYR A 78 -6.84 1.57 1.77
N THR A 79 -5.88 1.31 2.66
CA THR A 79 -5.10 0.07 2.67
C THR A 79 -6.01 -1.14 2.90
N LYS A 80 -6.96 -1.05 3.83
CA LYS A 80 -7.98 -2.09 4.06
C LYS A 80 -8.78 -2.38 2.81
N ALA A 81 -9.23 -1.35 2.10
CA ALA A 81 -9.98 -1.50 0.87
C ALA A 81 -9.13 -2.13 -0.24
N LEU A 82 -7.87 -1.70 -0.42
CA LEU A 82 -6.94 -2.31 -1.37
C LEU A 82 -6.76 -3.81 -1.12
N PHE A 83 -6.48 -4.17 0.13
CA PHE A 83 -6.20 -5.57 0.49
C PHE A 83 -7.46 -6.44 0.47
N SER A 84 -8.64 -5.86 0.69
CA SER A 84 -9.91 -6.57 0.51
C SER A 84 -10.17 -7.01 -0.93
N ALA A 85 -9.49 -6.37 -1.89
CA ALA A 85 -9.64 -6.68 -3.31
C ALA A 85 -8.65 -7.74 -3.82
N ILE A 86 -7.67 -8.17 -3.00
CA ILE A 86 -6.73 -9.25 -3.38
C ILE A 86 -7.50 -10.55 -3.55
N PRO A 87 -7.41 -11.23 -4.73
CA PRO A 87 -8.03 -12.53 -4.93
C PRO A 87 -7.49 -13.57 -3.93
N MET A 88 -8.41 -14.32 -3.30
CA MET A 88 -8.02 -15.44 -2.44
C MET A 88 -7.92 -16.71 -3.28
N PRO A 89 -6.93 -17.58 -3.01
CA PRO A 89 -6.84 -18.88 -3.67
C PRO A 89 -8.02 -19.82 -3.35
N ASP A 90 -8.69 -19.60 -2.22
CA ASP A 90 -9.85 -20.38 -1.78
C ASP A 90 -11.15 -19.78 -2.34
N PRO A 91 -11.85 -20.48 -3.25
CA PRO A 91 -13.11 -20.01 -3.83
C PRO A 91 -14.27 -19.94 -2.82
N ASP A 92 -14.19 -20.66 -1.70
CA ASP A 92 -15.22 -20.69 -0.66
C ASP A 92 -15.00 -19.63 0.44
N ALA A 93 -13.85 -18.95 0.43
CA ALA A 93 -13.54 -17.90 1.37
C ALA A 93 -14.39 -16.65 1.09
N LYS A 94 -15.41 -16.42 1.92
CA LYS A 94 -16.20 -15.18 1.90
C LYS A 94 -15.36 -14.04 2.47
N ARG A 95 -14.88 -13.15 1.62
CA ARG A 95 -14.29 -11.88 2.02
C ARG A 95 -15.29 -10.77 1.69
N ASP A 96 -15.63 -9.98 2.68
CA ASP A 96 -16.43 -8.76 2.47
C ASP A 96 -15.53 -7.73 1.76
N ARG A 97 -15.63 -7.69 0.42
CA ARG A 97 -14.90 -6.72 -0.38
C ARG A 97 -15.37 -5.31 -0.04
N ILE A 98 -14.45 -4.46 0.38
CA ILE A 98 -14.73 -3.05 0.66
C ILE A 98 -14.80 -2.30 -0.66
N LEU A 99 -16.00 -1.98 -1.11
CA LEU A 99 -16.20 -1.14 -2.30
C LEU A 99 -15.98 0.32 -1.92
N LEU A 100 -15.05 0.95 -2.62
CA LEU A 100 -14.84 2.40 -2.53
C LEU A 100 -15.82 3.11 -3.46
N GLU A 101 -16.62 3.99 -2.89
CA GLU A 101 -17.57 4.80 -3.62
C GLU A 101 -16.94 6.12 -4.09
N GLY A 102 -17.51 6.73 -5.13
CA GLY A 102 -17.06 8.01 -5.69
C GLY A 102 -15.83 7.92 -6.60
N ASP A 103 -15.62 8.98 -7.35
CA ASP A 103 -14.51 9.11 -8.29
C ASP A 103 -13.18 9.38 -7.57
N ILE A 104 -12.07 9.01 -8.21
CA ILE A 104 -10.73 9.35 -7.74
C ILE A 104 -10.51 10.85 -8.00
N PRO A 105 -10.27 11.67 -6.96
CA PRO A 105 -9.99 13.07 -7.16
C PRO A 105 -8.74 13.29 -8.01
N SER A 106 -8.69 14.43 -8.72
CA SER A 106 -7.52 14.77 -9.54
C SER A 106 -6.28 14.98 -8.66
N PRO A 107 -5.15 14.35 -8.99
CA PRO A 107 -3.89 14.61 -8.30
C PRO A 107 -3.40 16.05 -8.43
N ALA A 108 -3.82 16.77 -9.52
CA ALA A 108 -3.46 18.15 -9.75
C ALA A 108 -4.25 19.13 -8.86
N ASN A 109 -5.40 18.72 -8.37
CA ASN A 109 -6.22 19.49 -7.43
C ASN A 109 -6.77 18.55 -6.34
N PRO A 110 -5.92 18.11 -5.41
CA PRO A 110 -6.33 17.18 -4.36
C PRO A 110 -7.30 17.88 -3.40
N PRO A 111 -8.24 17.14 -2.78
CA PRO A 111 -9.15 17.69 -1.79
C PRO A 111 -8.37 18.22 -0.58
N ALA A 112 -8.96 19.23 0.10
CA ALA A 112 -8.43 19.74 1.37
C ALA A 112 -8.46 18.67 2.46
N GLY A 113 -7.62 18.82 3.48
CA GLY A 113 -7.53 17.88 4.59
C GLY A 113 -7.00 16.51 4.16
N CYS A 114 -7.56 15.44 4.73
CA CYS A 114 -7.21 14.08 4.36
C CYS A 114 -7.58 13.81 2.90
N LYS A 115 -6.61 13.53 2.05
CA LYS A 115 -6.83 13.30 0.61
C LYS A 115 -7.82 12.18 0.29
N PHE A 116 -7.97 11.22 1.21
CA PHE A 116 -8.87 10.07 1.04
C PHE A 116 -10.29 10.32 1.57
N HIS A 117 -10.57 11.46 2.24
CA HIS A 117 -11.84 11.69 2.95
C HIS A 117 -13.08 11.57 2.04
N THR A 118 -13.00 11.93 0.77
CA THR A 118 -14.12 11.87 -0.18
C THR A 118 -14.59 10.45 -0.51
N ARG A 119 -13.76 9.45 -0.24
CA ARG A 119 -14.03 8.03 -0.50
C ARG A 119 -13.96 7.17 0.76
N CYS A 120 -13.73 7.79 1.91
CA CYS A 120 -13.56 7.11 3.19
C CYS A 120 -14.91 6.89 3.86
N LYS A 121 -15.26 5.63 4.17
CA LYS A 121 -16.48 5.29 4.93
C LYS A 121 -16.40 5.71 6.40
N GLU A 122 -15.17 5.84 6.94
CA GLU A 122 -14.88 6.28 8.30
C GLU A 122 -14.58 7.80 8.37
N CYS A 123 -15.06 8.58 7.38
CA CYS A 123 -14.77 10.00 7.31
C CYS A 123 -15.38 10.77 8.47
N MET A 124 -14.54 11.51 9.20
CA MET A 124 -14.94 12.43 10.26
C MET A 124 -14.89 13.87 9.75
N GLU A 125 -15.52 14.81 10.47
CA GLU A 125 -15.54 16.23 10.07
C GLU A 125 -14.13 16.82 9.97
N ILE A 126 -13.23 16.49 10.90
CA ILE A 126 -11.83 16.92 10.89
C ILE A 126 -11.10 16.50 9.59
N CYS A 127 -11.44 15.33 9.03
CA CYS A 127 -10.81 14.83 7.81
C CYS A 127 -11.02 15.74 6.58
N LYS A 128 -12.05 16.56 6.58
CA LYS A 128 -12.36 17.49 5.50
C LYS A 128 -11.49 18.75 5.52
N HIS A 129 -10.93 19.08 6.68
CA HIS A 129 -10.26 20.35 6.92
C HIS A 129 -8.78 20.22 7.24
N GLU A 130 -8.39 19.12 7.91
CA GLU A 130 -7.03 18.90 8.37
C GLU A 130 -6.40 17.66 7.72
N ASP A 131 -5.14 17.78 7.29
CA ASP A 131 -4.36 16.64 6.80
C ASP A 131 -3.76 15.91 8.00
N PRO A 132 -4.10 14.60 8.21
CA PRO A 132 -3.63 13.87 9.37
C PRO A 132 -2.10 13.76 9.39
N LYS A 133 -1.50 13.78 10.58
CA LYS A 133 -0.06 13.55 10.74
C LYS A 133 0.24 12.06 10.83
N PRO A 134 1.41 11.60 10.33
CA PRO A 134 1.83 10.22 10.51
C PRO A 134 1.99 9.90 12.00
N ARG A 135 1.37 8.81 12.47
CA ARG A 135 1.52 8.28 13.83
C ARG A 135 2.15 6.90 13.79
N ASP A 136 3.08 6.66 14.68
CA ASP A 136 3.69 5.35 14.89
C ASP A 136 2.79 4.53 15.83
N MET A 137 2.32 3.39 15.33
CA MET A 137 1.42 2.50 16.06
C MET A 137 2.16 1.36 16.77
N GLY A 138 3.48 1.40 16.73
CA GLY A 138 4.41 0.40 17.26
C GLY A 138 5.24 -0.26 16.15
N ASP A 139 6.45 -0.67 16.52
CA ASP A 139 7.39 -1.40 15.65
C ASP A 139 7.68 -0.75 14.28
N GLY A 140 7.49 0.59 14.18
CA GLY A 140 7.68 1.35 12.95
C GLY A 140 6.49 1.28 11.98
N HIS A 141 5.37 0.69 12.37
CA HIS A 141 4.12 0.74 11.61
C HIS A 141 3.46 2.11 11.77
N LYS A 142 3.51 2.92 10.72
CA LYS A 142 3.00 4.30 10.73
C LYS A 142 1.76 4.43 9.86
N VAL A 143 0.77 5.15 10.37
CA VAL A 143 -0.47 5.45 9.67
C VAL A 143 -0.77 6.94 9.71
N LYS A 144 -1.27 7.47 8.60
CA LYS A 144 -1.66 8.87 8.43
C LYS A 144 -3.20 8.94 8.39
N CYS A 145 -3.84 8.87 9.56
CA CYS A 145 -5.29 8.81 9.68
C CYS A 145 -5.77 9.34 11.04
N HIS A 146 -6.79 10.21 11.04
CA HIS A 146 -7.38 10.79 12.25
C HIS A 146 -8.08 9.78 13.15
N LEU A 147 -8.43 8.59 12.67
CA LEU A 147 -8.96 7.50 13.51
C LEU A 147 -8.03 7.11 14.65
N TYR A 148 -6.76 7.45 14.55
CA TYR A 148 -5.72 7.09 15.52
C TYR A 148 -5.16 8.32 16.28
N ASP A 149 -5.86 9.46 16.25
CA ASP A 149 -5.38 10.68 16.92
C ASP A 149 -5.42 10.62 18.45
N GLU A 150 -6.23 9.75 19.03
CA GLU A 150 -6.40 9.58 20.47
C GLU A 150 -5.73 8.32 21.05
N VAL A 151 -4.88 7.66 20.28
CA VAL A 151 -4.17 6.43 20.69
C VAL A 151 -2.74 6.75 21.11
#